data_9a22e508fd08cafc464e175e65225140
#
_entry.id   9a22e508fd08cafc464e175e65225140
#
_cell.length_a   1.000
_cell.length_b   1.000
_cell.length_c   1.000
_cell.angle_alpha   90.00
_cell.angle_beta   90.00
_cell.angle_gamma   90.00
#
_symmetry.space_group_name_H-M   'P 1'
#
loop_
_entity.id
_entity.type
_entity.pdbx_description
1 polymer ?
#
loop_
_entity_poly.entity_id
_entity_poly.type
_entity_poly.pdbx_seq_one_letter_code
_entity_poly.pdbx_strand_id
1 'polypeptide(L)'
;MSNAIAVSEANFQAEVLDSTIPVLVDFWAEWCGPCKMIAPELDALAAETSGQLKIVKVNVDENNDLSARYGIRSIPTLLLFKGGTLVASHIGLADKNALLAFVKHHIYSLLPPLYTGAFITAYKHQ
;
A
#
# COMPACT_ATOMS: atom_id res chain seq x y z
N MET A 1 14.59 6.53 -6.56
CA MET A 1 13.39 6.16 -5.79
C MET A 1 12.63 5.08 -6.51
N SER A 2 11.55 4.61 -5.92
CA SER A 2 10.73 3.57 -6.53
C SER A 2 10.06 4.03 -7.80
N ASN A 3 9.61 3.09 -8.61
CA ASN A 3 8.86 3.33 -9.83
C ASN A 3 7.38 3.62 -9.54
N ALA A 4 7.00 3.71 -8.28
CA ALA A 4 5.62 4.00 -7.89
C ALA A 4 5.18 5.36 -8.43
N ILE A 5 3.90 5.47 -8.75
CA ILE A 5 3.33 6.72 -9.26
C ILE A 5 3.30 7.74 -8.13
N ALA A 6 3.77 8.95 -8.42
CA ALA A 6 3.70 10.05 -7.46
C ALA A 6 2.26 10.58 -7.39
N VAL A 7 1.77 10.74 -6.17
CA VAL A 7 0.42 11.22 -5.89
C VAL A 7 0.53 12.46 -5.02
N SER A 8 -0.36 13.40 -5.22
CA SER A 8 -0.40 14.67 -4.50
C SER A 8 -1.77 14.88 -3.88
N GLU A 9 -1.90 15.98 -3.14
CA GLU A 9 -3.19 16.39 -2.59
C GLU A 9 -4.26 16.53 -3.66
N ALA A 10 -3.85 16.95 -4.87
CA ALA A 10 -4.78 17.18 -5.96
C ALA A 10 -5.44 15.91 -6.47
N ASN A 11 -4.73 14.78 -6.44
CA ASN A 11 -5.25 13.52 -7.01
C ASN A 11 -5.37 12.36 -6.02
N PHE A 12 -5.18 12.63 -4.73
CA PHE A 12 -5.25 11.57 -3.71
C PHE A 12 -6.61 10.90 -3.67
N GLN A 13 -7.67 11.67 -3.78
CA GLN A 13 -9.04 11.13 -3.80
C GLN A 13 -9.20 10.11 -4.94
N ALA A 14 -8.85 10.51 -6.14
CA ALA A 14 -9.03 9.67 -7.33
C ALA A 14 -8.09 8.46 -7.33
N GLU A 15 -6.84 8.66 -6.97
CA GLU A 15 -5.81 7.62 -7.08
C GLU A 15 -5.82 6.64 -5.91
N VAL A 16 -6.25 7.07 -4.74
CA VAL A 16 -6.18 6.25 -3.52
C VAL A 16 -7.57 5.91 -3.00
N LEU A 17 -8.36 6.91 -2.66
CA LEU A 17 -9.62 6.66 -1.96
C LEU A 17 -10.68 6.04 -2.86
N ASP A 18 -10.69 6.39 -4.15
CA ASP A 18 -11.65 5.86 -5.12
C ASP A 18 -11.16 4.59 -5.82
N SER A 19 -9.98 4.08 -5.45
CA SER A 19 -9.42 2.90 -6.10
C SER A 19 -10.26 1.67 -5.84
N THR A 20 -10.43 0.84 -6.87
CA THR A 20 -11.17 -0.42 -6.76
C THR A 20 -10.32 -1.56 -6.22
N ILE A 21 -9.01 -1.36 -6.13
CA ILE A 21 -8.10 -2.36 -5.53
C ILE A 21 -7.36 -1.69 -4.37
N PRO A 22 -6.79 -2.47 -3.44
CA PRO A 22 -6.02 -1.91 -2.33
C PRO A 22 -4.86 -1.06 -2.81
N VAL A 23 -4.56 0.01 -2.07
CA VAL A 23 -3.49 0.95 -2.40
C VAL A 23 -2.54 1.09 -1.22
N LEU A 24 -1.27 0.87 -1.48
CA LEU A 24 -0.20 1.11 -0.50
C LEU A 24 0.41 2.47 -0.80
N VAL A 25 0.36 3.38 0.15
CA VAL A 25 0.85 4.75 0.01
C VAL A 25 2.15 4.89 0.79
N ASP A 26 3.23 5.23 0.08
CA ASP A 26 4.56 5.43 0.65
C ASP A 26 4.80 6.93 0.86
N PHE A 27 4.78 7.36 2.13
CA PHE A 27 5.12 8.75 2.48
C PHE A 27 6.64 8.85 2.63
N TRP A 28 7.26 9.69 1.82
CA TRP A 28 8.72 9.75 1.69
C TRP A 28 9.22 11.17 1.49
N ALA A 29 10.54 11.36 1.55
CA ALA A 29 11.20 12.62 1.20
C ALA A 29 12.56 12.34 0.56
N GLU A 30 13.03 13.29 -0.24
CA GLU A 30 14.31 13.19 -0.96
C GLU A 30 15.49 13.02 -0.01
N TRP A 31 15.45 13.68 1.15
CA TRP A 31 16.54 13.65 2.14
C TRP A 31 16.55 12.40 3.01
N CYS A 32 15.57 11.54 2.86
CA CYS A 32 15.38 10.40 3.75
C CYS A 32 16.12 9.16 3.24
N GLY A 33 17.19 8.78 3.93
CA GLY A 33 17.98 7.58 3.56
C GLY A 33 17.17 6.29 3.58
N PRO A 34 16.45 5.98 4.67
CA PRO A 34 15.61 4.77 4.72
C PRO A 34 14.53 4.75 3.64
N CYS A 35 14.01 5.91 3.22
CA CYS A 35 13.04 5.99 2.13
C CYS A 35 13.64 5.49 0.82
N LYS A 36 14.91 5.80 0.59
CA LYS A 36 15.62 5.34 -0.61
C LYS A 36 15.96 3.86 -0.53
N MET A 37 16.15 3.35 0.68
CA MET A 37 16.45 1.94 0.88
C MET A 37 15.22 1.05 0.69
N ILE A 38 14.04 1.53 1.06
CA ILE A 38 12.81 0.77 0.90
C ILE A 38 12.31 0.78 -0.56
N ALA A 39 12.74 1.76 -1.34
CA ALA A 39 12.25 1.93 -2.71
C ALA A 39 12.38 0.68 -3.58
N PRO A 40 13.54 0.01 -3.66
CA PRO A 40 13.65 -1.21 -4.46
C PRO A 40 12.80 -2.35 -3.89
N GLU A 41 12.56 -2.37 -2.59
CA GLU A 41 11.71 -3.40 -1.97
C GLU A 41 10.25 -3.18 -2.38
N LEU A 42 9.82 -1.93 -2.49
CA LEU A 42 8.49 -1.60 -2.96
C LEU A 42 8.32 -1.96 -4.45
N ASP A 43 9.36 -1.76 -5.25
CA ASP A 43 9.32 -2.14 -6.67
C ASP A 43 9.22 -3.66 -6.81
N ALA A 44 9.93 -4.41 -5.98
CA ALA A 44 9.85 -5.87 -5.97
C ALA A 44 8.46 -6.34 -5.53
N LEU A 45 7.87 -5.67 -4.53
CA LEU A 45 6.51 -5.96 -4.08
C LEU A 45 5.52 -5.69 -5.21
N ALA A 46 5.67 -4.59 -5.91
CA ALA A 46 4.79 -4.23 -7.02
C ALA A 46 4.79 -5.30 -8.11
N ALA A 47 5.97 -5.82 -8.43
CA ALA A 47 6.11 -6.87 -9.43
C ALA A 47 5.39 -8.15 -8.99
N GLU A 48 5.50 -8.49 -7.72
CA GLU A 48 4.92 -9.73 -7.18
C GLU A 48 3.40 -9.66 -7.02
N THR A 49 2.86 -8.47 -6.82
CA THR A 49 1.43 -8.26 -6.55
C THR A 49 0.71 -7.57 -7.72
N SER A 50 1.27 -7.68 -8.90
CA SER A 50 0.75 -7.02 -10.11
C SER A 50 -0.75 -7.29 -10.29
N GLY A 51 -1.54 -6.23 -10.46
CA GLY A 51 -2.99 -6.31 -10.63
C GLY A 51 -3.78 -6.46 -9.33
N GLN A 52 -3.13 -6.70 -8.20
CA GLN A 52 -3.79 -6.93 -6.92
C GLN A 52 -3.57 -5.81 -5.91
N LEU A 53 -2.51 -5.04 -6.10
CA LEU A 53 -2.13 -3.96 -5.20
C LEU A 53 -1.59 -2.81 -6.04
N LYS A 54 -2.03 -1.61 -5.75
CA LYS A 54 -1.52 -0.40 -6.37
C LYS A 54 -0.55 0.24 -5.38
N ILE A 55 0.63 0.63 -5.81
CA ILE A 55 1.60 1.31 -4.95
C ILE A 55 1.82 2.72 -5.47
N VAL A 56 1.64 3.71 -4.60
CA VAL A 56 1.85 5.12 -4.94
C VAL A 56 2.77 5.74 -3.90
N LYS A 57 3.35 6.89 -4.22
CA LYS A 57 4.23 7.60 -3.28
C LYS A 57 3.79 9.05 -3.14
N VAL A 58 3.92 9.58 -1.93
CA VAL A 58 3.57 10.94 -1.57
C VAL A 58 4.79 11.59 -0.94
N ASN A 59 5.30 12.64 -1.57
CA ASN A 59 6.42 13.42 -1.02
C ASN A 59 5.89 14.32 0.09
N VAL A 60 6.37 14.12 1.32
CA VAL A 60 5.84 14.86 2.47
C VAL A 60 6.18 16.34 2.43
N ASP A 61 7.30 16.70 1.78
CA ASP A 61 7.71 18.11 1.69
C ASP A 61 6.83 18.89 0.74
N GLU A 62 6.18 18.21 -0.20
CA GLU A 62 5.32 18.82 -1.21
C GLU A 62 3.83 18.67 -0.91
N ASN A 63 3.49 17.91 0.12
CA ASN A 63 2.10 17.57 0.45
C ASN A 63 1.86 17.62 1.95
N ASN A 64 2.08 18.81 2.53
CA ASN A 64 2.01 19.02 3.98
C ASN A 64 0.64 18.74 4.58
N ASP A 65 -0.42 19.17 3.90
CA ASP A 65 -1.78 19.00 4.41
C ASP A 65 -2.17 17.51 4.42
N LEU A 66 -1.79 16.78 3.39
CA LEU A 66 -2.06 15.36 3.29
C LEU A 66 -1.31 14.60 4.37
N SER A 67 -0.04 14.94 4.58
CA SER A 67 0.81 14.32 5.61
C SER A 67 0.24 14.59 7.01
N ALA A 68 -0.22 15.80 7.25
CA ALA A 68 -0.83 16.16 8.54
C ALA A 68 -2.16 15.43 8.75
N ARG A 69 -2.95 15.28 7.70
CA ARG A 69 -4.24 14.57 7.77
C ARG A 69 -4.08 13.15 8.30
N TYR A 70 -3.01 12.48 7.89
CA TYR A 70 -2.77 11.09 8.30
C TYR A 70 -1.75 10.97 9.43
N GLY A 71 -1.38 12.10 10.05
CA GLY A 71 -0.52 12.10 11.22
C GLY A 71 0.87 11.54 10.97
N ILE A 72 1.43 11.81 9.78
CA ILE A 72 2.75 11.32 9.43
C ILE A 72 3.81 12.04 10.25
N ARG A 73 4.56 11.31 11.06
CA ARG A 73 5.59 11.85 11.95
C ARG A 73 6.98 11.39 11.61
N SER A 74 7.11 10.19 11.07
CA SER A 74 8.38 9.64 10.65
C SER A 74 8.22 9.02 9.29
N ILE A 75 9.30 8.93 8.53
CA ILE A 75 9.29 8.38 7.18
C ILE A 75 10.44 7.39 7.01
N PRO A 76 10.25 6.35 6.19
CA PRO A 76 9.04 6.09 5.42
C PRO A 76 7.90 5.62 6.30
N THR A 77 6.69 6.03 5.99
CA THR A 77 5.47 5.47 6.57
C THR A 77 4.62 4.95 5.43
N LEU A 78 4.18 3.71 5.55
CA LEU A 78 3.34 3.07 4.56
C LEU A 78 1.93 2.96 5.11
N LEU A 79 0.96 3.48 4.38
CA LEU A 79 -0.45 3.37 4.73
C LEU A 79 -1.15 2.50 3.70
N LEU A 80 -1.89 1.51 4.15
CA LEU A 80 -2.65 0.63 3.26
C LEU A 80 -4.12 0.98 3.30
N PHE A 81 -4.66 1.33 2.14
CA PHE A 81 -6.08 1.67 1.98
C PHE A 81 -6.80 0.58 1.21
N LYS A 82 -8.02 0.29 1.59
CA LYS A 82 -8.86 -0.68 0.92
C LYS A 82 -10.29 -0.14 0.91
N GLY A 83 -10.84 0.08 -0.29
CA GLY A 83 -12.17 0.66 -0.42
C GLY A 83 -12.29 2.05 0.19
N GLY A 84 -11.25 2.85 0.11
CA GLY A 84 -11.21 4.19 0.67
C GLY A 84 -10.97 4.26 2.17
N THR A 85 -10.77 3.12 2.84
CA THR A 85 -10.56 3.04 4.28
C THR A 85 -9.12 2.68 4.59
N LEU A 86 -8.50 3.39 5.53
CA LEU A 86 -7.17 3.04 6.03
C LEU A 86 -7.29 1.77 6.87
N VAL A 87 -6.64 0.69 6.45
CA VAL A 87 -6.74 -0.61 7.11
C VAL A 87 -5.47 -1.07 7.82
N ALA A 88 -4.32 -0.51 7.49
CA ALA A 88 -3.07 -0.89 8.14
C ALA A 88 -2.00 0.17 7.90
N SER A 89 -1.01 0.22 8.80
CA SER A 89 0.12 1.13 8.66
C SER A 89 1.42 0.45 9.09
N HIS A 90 2.51 0.87 8.49
CA HIS A 90 3.85 0.37 8.81
C HIS A 90 4.83 1.53 8.77
N ILE A 91 5.67 1.65 9.78
CA ILE A 91 6.67 2.70 9.88
C ILE A 91 8.06 2.09 9.77
N GLY A 92 8.90 2.66 8.93
CA GLY A 92 10.29 2.30 8.83
C GLY A 92 10.60 1.33 7.70
N LEU A 93 11.87 0.94 7.63
CA LEU A 93 12.40 0.08 6.58
C LEU A 93 11.86 -1.35 6.72
N ALA A 94 11.59 -1.97 5.59
CA ALA A 94 11.18 -3.37 5.54
C ALA A 94 11.59 -3.94 4.19
N ASP A 95 11.91 -5.23 4.15
CA ASP A 95 12.23 -5.89 2.89
C ASP A 95 10.94 -6.37 2.20
N LYS A 96 11.08 -6.84 0.96
CA LYS A 96 9.95 -7.28 0.14
C LYS A 96 9.12 -8.35 0.86
N ASN A 97 9.75 -9.30 1.52
CA ASN A 97 9.03 -10.38 2.18
C ASN A 97 8.22 -9.89 3.38
N ALA A 98 8.77 -8.96 4.16
CA ALA A 98 8.04 -8.34 5.26
C ALA A 98 6.87 -7.50 4.73
N LEU A 99 7.08 -6.77 3.63
CA LEU A 99 6.02 -5.99 3.00
C LEU A 99 4.91 -6.87 2.44
N LEU A 100 5.28 -7.99 1.83
CA LEU A 100 4.30 -8.94 1.32
C LEU A 100 3.45 -9.49 2.47
N ALA A 101 4.08 -9.87 3.58
CA ALA A 101 3.36 -10.35 4.76
C ALA A 101 2.41 -9.28 5.31
N PHE A 102 2.84 -8.02 5.26
CA PHE A 102 2.04 -6.88 5.74
C PHE A 102 0.77 -6.69 4.89
N VAL A 103 0.87 -6.82 3.57
CA VAL A 103 -0.26 -6.55 2.68
C VAL A 103 -1.12 -7.77 2.34
N LYS A 104 -0.54 -8.98 2.40
CA LYS A 104 -1.17 -10.14 1.78
C LYS A 104 -2.57 -10.46 2.27
N HIS A 105 -2.89 -10.28 3.55
CA HIS A 105 -4.13 -10.54 4.19
C HIS A 105 -5.18 -9.64 3.62
N HIS A 106 -4.78 -8.38 3.18
CA HIS A 106 -5.71 -7.42 2.65
C HIS A 106 -5.92 -7.57 1.15
N ILE A 107 -4.93 -8.07 0.41
CA ILE A 107 -5.08 -8.27 -1.03
C ILE A 107 -5.67 -9.63 -1.36
N TYR A 108 -5.28 -10.67 -0.64
CA TYR A 108 -5.75 -12.03 -0.89
C TYR A 108 -7.15 -12.27 -0.34
N SER A 109 -7.60 -11.46 0.61
CA SER A 109 -8.95 -11.55 1.10
C SER A 109 -9.98 -11.07 0.07
N LEU A 110 -9.53 -10.54 -1.06
CA LEU A 110 -10.39 -10.18 -2.17
C LEU A 110 -10.70 -11.36 -3.08
N LEU A 111 -10.10 -12.51 -2.83
CA LEU A 111 -10.41 -13.70 -3.60
C LEU A 111 -11.89 -14.04 -3.48
N PRO A 112 -12.48 -14.57 -4.55
CA PRO A 112 -13.92 -14.83 -4.54
C PRO A 112 -14.32 -15.79 -3.45
N PRO A 113 -15.48 -15.60 -2.86
CA PRO A 113 -15.98 -16.47 -1.80
C PRO A 113 -16.25 -17.90 -2.26
N LEU A 114 -16.19 -18.17 -3.54
CA LEU A 114 -16.36 -19.51 -4.03
C LEU A 114 -15.35 -20.48 -3.43
N TYR A 115 -14.27 -19.99 -2.93
CA TYR A 115 -13.32 -20.85 -2.25
C TYR A 115 -13.84 -21.36 -0.93
N THR A 116 -14.90 -20.78 -0.44
CA THR A 116 -15.50 -21.19 0.81
C THR A 116 -16.78 -21.95 0.59
N GLY A 117 -17.37 -21.83 -0.53
CA GLY A 117 -18.65 -22.41 -0.77
C GLY A 117 -18.58 -23.60 -1.60
N ALA A 118 -18.41 -23.66 -2.62
CA ALA A 118 -18.42 -24.76 -3.43
C ALA A 118 -17.32 -25.64 -3.20
N PHE A 119 -17.05 -25.40 -3.15
CA PHE A 119 -16.25 -26.00 -2.95
C PHE A 119 -16.36 -26.07 -2.02
N ILE A 120 -16.58 -25.43 -1.95
CA ILE A 120 -16.74 -25.36 -1.19
C ILE A 120 -17.33 -25.62 -0.71
N THR A 121 -17.69 -25.82 -0.94
CA THR A 121 -18.10 -26.33 -0.31
C THR A 121 -17.28 -26.97 -0.17
N ALA A 122 -16.64 -27.03 -0.60
CA ALA A 122 -15.73 -27.51 -0.32
C ALA A 122 -14.92 -26.89 0.52
N TYR A 123 -14.59 -26.74 0.37
CA TYR A 123 -13.91 -26.31 1.26
C TYR A 123 -14.31 -25.79 2.19
N LYS A 124 -15.01 -25.75 2.29
CA LYS A 124 -15.44 -25.40 3.11
C LYS A 124 -15.16 -25.33 3.94
N HIS A 125 -15.00 -25.52 3.84
CA HIS A 125 -14.83 -25.52 4.48
C HIS A 125 -14.16 -25.12 4.94
N GLN A 126 -13.94 -24.98 4.62
CA GLN A 126 -13.60 -24.78 4.93
C GLN A 126 -13.31 -24.41 5.51
#